data_24303f20b19c563205dba85140ce5bae
#
_entry.id   24303f20b19c563205dba85140ce5bae
#
_cell.length_a   1.000
_cell.length_b   1.000
_cell.length_c   1.000
_cell.angle_alpha   90.00
_cell.angle_beta   90.00
_cell.angle_gamma   90.00
#
_symmetry.space_group_name_H-M   'P 1'
#
loop_
_entity.id
_entity.type
_entity.pdbx_description
1 polymer ?
#
loop_
_entity_poly.entity_id
_entity_poly.type
_entity_poly.pdbx_seq_one_letter_code
_entity_poly.pdbx_strand_id
1 'polypeptide(L)'
;MRYLYLHGFASGPRSRKAQAFQRSFEQRGIELSIPELDQGDFAHLTISAQLNLVNQLLAGEPARLIGSSMGGYLAALYASTHPEVDRLVLLAPAFDFSSRWEAITGPEKLAAWHDTGWLEVFHYGQQTIERVHFDLFEDARKHAPNPDFRQPARIFHGTHDEVVPIGLSRAFAASHPNADLTELESDHELLNVLDSIVGAAVPFLVA
;
A
#
# COMPACT_ATOMS: atom_id res chain seq x y z
N MET A 1 -13.18 12.80 -11.25
CA MET A 1 -12.09 12.46 -10.29
C MET A 1 -12.48 11.19 -9.58
N ARG A 2 -11.65 10.16 -9.66
CA ARG A 2 -11.80 8.90 -8.92
C ARG A 2 -10.98 8.93 -7.63
N TYR A 3 -11.45 8.27 -6.60
CA TYR A 3 -10.71 8.09 -5.35
C TYR A 3 -10.63 6.60 -5.03
N LEU A 4 -9.41 6.07 -4.89
CA LEU A 4 -9.17 4.66 -4.55
C LEU A 4 -8.36 4.55 -3.27
N TYR A 5 -8.74 3.57 -2.44
CA TYR A 5 -7.96 3.13 -1.29
C TYR A 5 -7.43 1.71 -1.55
N LEU A 6 -6.10 1.57 -1.53
CA LEU A 6 -5.39 0.31 -1.73
C LEU A 6 -4.92 -0.22 -0.37
N HIS A 7 -5.48 -1.34 0.07
CA HIS A 7 -5.16 -1.94 1.37
C HIS A 7 -3.81 -2.69 1.36
N GLY A 8 -3.30 -3.06 2.54
CA GLY A 8 -2.06 -3.80 2.69
C GLY A 8 -2.18 -5.28 2.38
N PHE A 9 -1.02 -5.96 2.38
CA PHE A 9 -0.92 -7.42 2.26
C PHE A 9 -1.72 -8.13 3.35
N ALA A 10 -2.38 -9.23 3.01
CA ALA A 10 -3.21 -10.04 3.91
C ALA A 10 -4.27 -9.24 4.70
N SER A 11 -4.74 -8.14 4.11
CA SER A 11 -5.77 -7.24 4.65
C SER A 11 -6.97 -7.21 3.69
N GLY A 12 -7.86 -6.21 3.83
CA GLY A 12 -9.02 -6.10 2.94
C GLY A 12 -9.76 -4.77 3.09
N PRO A 13 -10.84 -4.60 2.31
CA PRO A 13 -11.65 -3.38 2.31
C PRO A 13 -12.27 -3.03 3.66
N ARG A 14 -12.45 -4.01 4.55
CA ARG A 14 -13.01 -3.83 5.89
C ARG A 14 -11.97 -3.48 6.96
N SER A 15 -10.71 -3.21 6.58
CA SER A 15 -9.69 -2.78 7.54
C SER A 15 -10.07 -1.47 8.21
N ARG A 16 -9.63 -1.28 9.47
CA ARG A 16 -9.93 -0.08 10.27
C ARG A 16 -9.54 1.21 9.55
N LYS A 17 -8.35 1.22 8.92
CA LYS A 17 -7.87 2.38 8.14
C LYS A 17 -8.78 2.67 6.95
N ALA A 18 -9.10 1.66 6.13
CA ALA A 18 -9.99 1.82 4.99
C ALA A 18 -11.36 2.38 5.39
N GLN A 19 -11.95 1.81 6.44
CA GLN A 19 -13.25 2.24 6.95
C GLN A 19 -13.24 3.66 7.54
N ALA A 20 -12.14 4.10 8.15
CA ALA A 20 -12.02 5.48 8.64
C ALA A 20 -11.99 6.48 7.48
N PHE A 21 -11.20 6.20 6.44
CA PHE A 21 -11.21 7.01 5.23
C PHE A 21 -12.57 7.00 4.55
N GLN A 22 -13.19 5.83 4.38
CA GLN A 22 -14.52 5.71 3.75
C GLN A 22 -15.54 6.62 4.45
N ARG A 23 -15.68 6.52 5.78
CA ARG A 23 -16.59 7.40 6.54
C ARG A 23 -16.31 8.89 6.34
N SER A 24 -15.04 9.28 6.29
CA SER A 24 -14.67 10.69 6.09
C SER A 24 -14.99 11.19 4.69
N PHE A 25 -14.92 10.34 3.68
CA PHE A 25 -15.33 10.65 2.31
C PHE A 25 -16.87 10.71 2.18
N GLU A 26 -17.57 9.74 2.75
CA GLU A 26 -19.04 9.70 2.79
C GLU A 26 -19.64 10.95 3.43
N GLN A 27 -19.07 11.45 4.54
CA GLN A 27 -19.47 12.69 5.19
C GLN A 27 -19.36 13.93 4.28
N ARG A 28 -18.59 13.84 3.21
CA ARG A 28 -18.40 14.89 2.20
C ARG A 28 -19.19 14.62 0.92
N GLY A 29 -19.97 13.55 0.88
CA GLY A 29 -20.70 13.13 -0.32
C GLY A 29 -19.80 12.65 -1.46
N ILE A 30 -18.58 12.20 -1.14
CA ILE A 30 -17.60 11.73 -2.12
C ILE A 30 -17.49 10.21 -2.02
N GLU A 31 -17.53 9.54 -3.16
CA GLU A 31 -17.33 8.10 -3.24
C GLU A 31 -15.83 7.75 -3.14
N LEU A 32 -15.47 6.83 -2.22
CA LEU A 32 -14.16 6.21 -2.13
C LEU A 32 -14.27 4.73 -2.49
N SER A 33 -13.66 4.32 -3.58
CA SER A 33 -13.59 2.91 -3.97
C SER A 33 -12.50 2.19 -3.19
N ILE A 34 -12.84 1.03 -2.61
CA ILE A 34 -11.91 0.18 -1.84
C ILE A 34 -12.00 -1.23 -2.42
N PRO A 35 -11.25 -1.54 -3.48
CA PRO A 35 -11.33 -2.85 -4.14
C PRO A 35 -10.73 -3.97 -3.28
N GLU A 36 -11.20 -5.19 -3.47
CA GLU A 36 -10.51 -6.40 -3.04
C GLU A 36 -9.34 -6.66 -4.00
N LEU A 37 -8.12 -6.39 -3.52
CA LEU A 37 -6.92 -6.41 -4.36
C LEU A 37 -6.50 -7.82 -4.80
N ASP A 38 -6.89 -8.83 -4.05
CA ASP A 38 -6.66 -10.24 -4.37
C ASP A 38 -7.71 -10.83 -5.32
N GLN A 39 -8.78 -10.09 -5.61
CA GLN A 39 -9.87 -10.50 -6.50
C GLN A 39 -10.48 -11.87 -6.12
N GLY A 40 -10.37 -12.26 -4.83
CA GLY A 40 -10.84 -13.53 -4.30
C GLY A 40 -9.86 -14.70 -4.47
N ASP A 41 -8.65 -14.44 -4.96
CA ASP A 41 -7.57 -15.45 -5.07
C ASP A 41 -6.29 -14.93 -4.40
N PHE A 42 -6.32 -14.88 -3.08
CA PHE A 42 -5.16 -14.47 -2.29
C PHE A 42 -3.95 -15.37 -2.50
N ALA A 43 -4.19 -16.65 -2.77
CA ALA A 43 -3.14 -17.64 -2.94
C ALA A 43 -2.21 -17.32 -4.13
N HIS A 44 -2.73 -16.75 -5.20
CA HIS A 44 -1.96 -16.38 -6.41
C HIS A 44 -1.81 -14.86 -6.58
N LEU A 45 -1.88 -14.13 -5.48
CA LEU A 45 -1.69 -12.69 -5.47
C LEU A 45 -0.32 -12.30 -6.05
N THR A 46 -0.29 -11.32 -6.97
CA THR A 46 0.94 -10.69 -7.48
C THR A 46 0.83 -9.17 -7.48
N ILE A 47 1.96 -8.48 -7.51
CA ILE A 47 2.00 -7.00 -7.68
C ILE A 47 1.40 -6.60 -9.03
N SER A 48 1.78 -7.30 -10.10
CA SER A 48 1.28 -7.03 -11.46
C SER A 48 -0.23 -7.22 -11.58
N ALA A 49 -0.81 -8.27 -10.99
CA ALA A 49 -2.25 -8.50 -11.02
C ALA A 49 -3.02 -7.36 -10.31
N GLN A 50 -2.51 -6.89 -9.17
CA GLN A 50 -3.11 -5.77 -8.44
C GLN A 50 -3.00 -4.45 -9.21
N LEU A 51 -1.85 -4.17 -9.85
CA LEU A 51 -1.69 -2.99 -10.71
C LEU A 51 -2.64 -3.04 -11.92
N ASN A 52 -2.83 -4.21 -12.52
CA ASN A 52 -3.80 -4.40 -13.60
C ASN A 52 -5.23 -4.14 -13.14
N LEU A 53 -5.61 -4.58 -11.94
CA LEU A 53 -6.91 -4.25 -11.36
C LEU A 53 -7.09 -2.75 -11.18
N VAL A 54 -6.09 -2.06 -10.61
CA VAL A 54 -6.14 -0.59 -10.46
C VAL A 54 -6.31 0.09 -11.81
N ASN A 55 -5.58 -0.36 -12.83
CA ASN A 55 -5.69 0.17 -14.19
C ASN A 55 -7.09 -0.03 -14.80
N GLN A 56 -7.70 -1.21 -14.58
CA GLN A 56 -9.07 -1.48 -15.04
C GLN A 56 -10.11 -0.58 -14.34
N LEU A 57 -9.96 -0.38 -13.03
CA LEU A 57 -10.87 0.44 -12.24
C LEU A 57 -10.78 1.92 -12.58
N LEU A 58 -9.58 2.41 -12.89
CA LEU A 58 -9.37 3.82 -13.23
C LEU A 58 -9.62 4.11 -14.72
N ALA A 59 -9.33 3.17 -15.60
CA ALA A 59 -9.57 3.27 -17.05
C ALA A 59 -9.04 4.59 -17.68
N GLY A 60 -7.92 5.11 -17.17
CA GLY A 60 -7.33 6.37 -17.60
C GLY A 60 -8.04 7.63 -17.09
N GLU A 61 -9.00 7.51 -16.19
CA GLU A 61 -9.65 8.68 -15.57
C GLU A 61 -8.74 9.33 -14.52
N PRO A 62 -8.79 10.67 -14.35
CA PRO A 62 -8.09 11.36 -13.28
C PRO A 62 -8.40 10.78 -11.91
N ALA A 63 -7.36 10.47 -11.13
CA ALA A 63 -7.51 9.77 -9.86
C ALA A 63 -6.64 10.34 -8.74
N ARG A 64 -7.07 10.09 -7.49
CA ARG A 64 -6.29 10.31 -6.26
C ARG A 64 -6.27 9.03 -5.46
N LEU A 65 -5.08 8.64 -5.02
CA LEU A 65 -4.86 7.34 -4.42
C LEU A 65 -4.50 7.45 -2.95
N ILE A 66 -5.05 6.53 -2.16
CA ILE A 66 -4.64 6.27 -0.78
C ILE A 66 -4.10 4.86 -0.75
N GLY A 67 -2.92 4.66 -0.20
CA GLY A 67 -2.36 3.32 -0.09
C GLY A 67 -1.75 3.04 1.28
N SER A 68 -2.01 1.86 1.84
CA SER A 68 -1.46 1.43 3.13
C SER A 68 -0.51 0.26 2.95
N SER A 69 0.70 0.34 3.50
CA SER A 69 1.72 -0.71 3.45
C SER A 69 1.99 -1.15 2.00
N MET A 70 1.76 -2.40 1.63
CA MET A 70 1.84 -2.88 0.24
C MET A 70 0.96 -2.05 -0.70
N GLY A 71 -0.25 -1.66 -0.28
CA GLY A 71 -1.10 -0.76 -1.06
C GLY A 71 -0.50 0.62 -1.28
N GLY A 72 0.34 1.12 -0.34
CA GLY A 72 1.12 2.34 -0.50
C GLY A 72 2.21 2.20 -1.57
N TYR A 73 2.88 1.07 -1.58
CA TYR A 73 3.84 0.72 -2.64
C TYR A 73 3.15 0.60 -4.01
N LEU A 74 1.99 -0.08 -4.09
CA LEU A 74 1.18 -0.18 -5.31
C LEU A 74 0.74 1.20 -5.82
N ALA A 75 0.28 2.09 -4.94
CA ALA A 75 -0.11 3.45 -5.32
C ALA A 75 1.06 4.22 -5.92
N ALA A 76 2.25 4.11 -5.34
CA ALA A 76 3.47 4.73 -5.85
C ALA A 76 3.90 4.13 -7.20
N LEU A 77 3.87 2.80 -7.35
CA LEU A 77 4.16 2.13 -8.62
C LEU A 77 3.19 2.57 -9.72
N TYR A 78 1.91 2.60 -9.42
CA TYR A 78 0.91 3.02 -10.40
C TYR A 78 1.14 4.48 -10.83
N ALA A 79 1.31 5.39 -9.86
CA ALA A 79 1.55 6.81 -10.14
C ALA A 79 2.83 7.08 -10.94
N SER A 80 3.86 6.23 -10.81
CA SER A 80 5.13 6.41 -11.54
C SER A 80 5.00 6.28 -13.06
N THR A 81 3.94 5.63 -13.54
CA THR A 81 3.68 5.41 -14.96
C THR A 81 2.36 6.01 -15.45
N HIS A 82 1.56 6.61 -14.54
CA HIS A 82 0.21 7.11 -14.83
C HIS A 82 0.08 8.59 -14.40
N PRO A 83 0.36 9.53 -15.31
CA PRO A 83 0.30 10.97 -15.03
C PRO A 83 -1.11 11.49 -14.70
N GLU A 84 -2.15 10.74 -14.98
CA GLU A 84 -3.54 11.04 -14.60
C GLU A 84 -3.81 10.89 -13.10
N VAL A 85 -2.90 10.28 -12.34
CA VAL A 85 -2.94 10.35 -10.88
C VAL A 85 -2.54 11.75 -10.44
N ASP A 86 -3.42 12.44 -9.70
CA ASP A 86 -3.23 13.83 -9.28
C ASP A 86 -2.49 13.95 -7.94
N ARG A 87 -2.81 13.10 -6.97
CA ARG A 87 -2.25 13.14 -5.59
C ARG A 87 -2.22 11.76 -4.95
N LEU A 88 -1.30 11.60 -3.98
CA LEU A 88 -1.17 10.36 -3.22
C LEU A 88 -1.17 10.63 -1.70
N VAL A 89 -1.78 9.71 -0.96
CA VAL A 89 -1.58 9.57 0.48
C VAL A 89 -1.07 8.16 0.76
N LEU A 90 0.10 8.06 1.37
CA LEU A 90 0.81 6.81 1.61
C LEU A 90 0.95 6.58 3.12
N LEU A 91 0.42 5.48 3.61
CA LEU A 91 0.40 5.10 5.02
C LEU A 91 1.41 3.97 5.23
N ALA A 92 2.55 4.25 5.87
CA ALA A 92 3.64 3.30 6.09
C ALA A 92 3.96 2.49 4.82
N PRO A 93 4.24 3.13 3.66
CA PRO A 93 4.38 2.45 2.37
C PRO A 93 5.51 1.43 2.41
N ALA A 94 5.23 0.22 1.90
CA ALA A 94 6.17 -0.88 1.88
C ALA A 94 7.18 -0.76 0.72
N PHE A 95 7.91 0.36 0.64
CA PHE A 95 8.99 0.53 -0.33
C PHE A 95 10.05 -0.58 -0.17
N ASP A 96 10.78 -0.86 -1.23
CA ASP A 96 11.76 -1.94 -1.30
C ASP A 96 11.16 -3.32 -0.92
N PHE A 97 9.95 -3.57 -1.40
CA PHE A 97 9.11 -4.70 -1.00
C PHE A 97 9.84 -6.05 -1.13
N SER A 98 10.43 -6.35 -2.30
CA SER A 98 11.05 -7.64 -2.55
C SER A 98 12.31 -7.90 -1.69
N SER A 99 13.24 -6.92 -1.61
CA SER A 99 14.46 -7.07 -0.80
C SER A 99 14.15 -7.23 0.68
N ARG A 100 13.10 -6.54 1.15
CA ARG A 100 12.65 -6.66 2.54
C ARG A 100 12.03 -8.01 2.85
N TRP A 101 11.23 -8.54 1.95
CA TRP A 101 10.69 -9.90 2.10
C TRP A 101 11.81 -10.93 2.16
N GLU A 102 12.83 -10.80 1.30
CA GLU A 102 14.02 -11.63 1.35
C GLU A 102 14.72 -11.53 2.72
N ALA A 103 14.94 -10.32 3.22
CA ALA A 103 15.59 -10.09 4.50
C ALA A 103 14.81 -10.63 5.71
N ILE A 104 13.47 -10.45 5.72
CA ILE A 104 12.60 -10.89 6.82
C ILE A 104 12.42 -12.42 6.80
N THR A 105 12.24 -12.99 5.62
CA THR A 105 12.03 -14.43 5.44
C THR A 105 13.29 -15.21 5.76
N GLY A 106 14.44 -14.67 5.39
CA GLY A 106 15.73 -15.33 5.51
C GLY A 106 15.96 -16.42 4.46
N PRO A 107 17.22 -16.80 4.23
CA PRO A 107 17.58 -17.66 3.08
C PRO A 107 16.94 -19.05 3.13
N GLU A 108 16.86 -19.67 4.30
CA GLU A 108 16.32 -21.03 4.44
C GLU A 108 14.81 -21.06 4.16
N LYS A 109 14.07 -20.14 4.72
CA LYS A 109 12.62 -20.08 4.55
C LYS A 109 12.23 -19.60 3.15
N LEU A 110 13.06 -18.72 2.55
CA LEU A 110 12.90 -18.30 1.17
C LEU A 110 13.13 -19.48 0.20
N ALA A 111 14.16 -20.29 0.43
CA ALA A 111 14.42 -21.50 -0.36
C ALA A 111 13.28 -22.51 -0.22
N ALA A 112 12.78 -22.75 1.00
CA ALA A 112 11.63 -23.61 1.23
C ALA A 112 10.36 -23.10 0.53
N TRP A 113 10.12 -21.78 0.52
CA TRP A 113 9.02 -21.16 -0.20
C TRP A 113 9.16 -21.37 -1.71
N HIS A 114 10.36 -21.17 -2.27
CA HIS A 114 10.65 -21.43 -3.67
C HIS A 114 10.41 -22.90 -4.03
N ASP A 115 10.94 -23.85 -3.25
CA ASP A 115 10.91 -25.29 -3.55
C ASP A 115 9.49 -25.88 -3.42
N THR A 116 8.71 -25.41 -2.44
CA THR A 116 7.33 -25.87 -2.23
C THR A 116 6.31 -25.07 -3.03
N GLY A 117 6.67 -23.87 -3.47
CA GLY A 117 5.79 -22.89 -4.09
C GLY A 117 4.92 -22.12 -3.09
N TRP A 118 4.91 -22.46 -1.78
CA TRP A 118 3.93 -21.93 -0.83
C TRP A 118 4.54 -21.40 0.47
N LEU A 119 4.03 -20.24 0.91
CA LEU A 119 4.31 -19.66 2.21
C LEU A 119 2.99 -19.47 2.98
N GLU A 120 2.94 -19.99 4.21
CA GLU A 120 1.84 -19.73 5.13
C GLU A 120 1.99 -18.35 5.75
N VAL A 121 0.89 -17.58 5.75
CA VAL A 121 0.81 -16.24 6.31
C VAL A 121 -0.52 -16.06 7.05
N PHE A 122 -0.53 -15.24 8.09
CA PHE A 122 -1.78 -14.90 8.76
C PHE A 122 -2.50 -13.80 7.97
N HIS A 123 -3.74 -14.08 7.55
CA HIS A 123 -4.58 -13.15 6.81
C HIS A 123 -5.46 -12.34 7.78
N TYR A 124 -5.04 -11.12 8.06
CA TYR A 124 -5.70 -10.24 9.05
C TYR A 124 -7.16 -9.91 8.70
N GLY A 125 -7.48 -9.78 7.41
CA GLY A 125 -8.84 -9.51 6.96
C GLY A 125 -9.81 -10.68 7.17
N GLN A 126 -9.31 -11.91 7.10
CA GLN A 126 -10.09 -13.15 7.23
C GLN A 126 -9.89 -13.83 8.59
N GLN A 127 -8.88 -13.40 9.38
CA GLN A 127 -8.53 -13.97 10.70
C GLN A 127 -8.20 -15.48 10.63
N THR A 128 -7.52 -15.89 9.57
CA THR A 128 -7.12 -17.28 9.31
C THR A 128 -5.71 -17.36 8.74
N ILE A 129 -5.13 -18.56 8.76
CA ILE A 129 -3.89 -18.85 8.05
C ILE A 129 -4.23 -19.16 6.60
N GLU A 130 -3.62 -18.42 5.69
CA GLU A 130 -3.72 -18.59 4.25
C GLU A 130 -2.35 -18.91 3.66
N ARG A 131 -2.33 -19.27 2.38
CA ARG A 131 -1.08 -19.54 1.65
C ARG A 131 -0.91 -18.52 0.52
N VAL A 132 0.32 -18.12 0.28
CA VAL A 132 0.66 -17.30 -0.89
C VAL A 132 1.73 -18.03 -1.72
N HIS A 133 1.52 -18.03 -3.04
CA HIS A 133 2.45 -18.66 -3.97
C HIS A 133 3.73 -17.83 -4.14
N PHE A 134 4.83 -18.50 -4.47
CA PHE A 134 6.14 -17.88 -4.67
C PHE A 134 6.15 -16.83 -5.80
N ASP A 135 5.20 -16.91 -6.74
CA ASP A 135 4.98 -15.92 -7.79
C ASP A 135 4.86 -14.49 -7.29
N LEU A 136 4.32 -14.27 -6.07
CA LEU A 136 4.28 -12.94 -5.46
C LEU A 136 5.69 -12.36 -5.35
N PHE A 137 6.65 -13.16 -4.88
CA PHE A 137 8.03 -12.72 -4.69
C PHE A 137 8.74 -12.50 -6.03
N GLU A 138 8.59 -13.46 -6.97
CA GLU A 138 9.18 -13.35 -8.31
C GLU A 138 8.63 -12.16 -9.08
N ASP A 139 7.33 -11.92 -8.98
CA ASP A 139 6.69 -10.79 -9.65
C ASP A 139 7.10 -9.46 -9.01
N ALA A 140 7.17 -9.38 -7.67
CA ALA A 140 7.61 -8.17 -6.98
C ALA A 140 9.01 -7.71 -7.39
N ARG A 141 9.92 -8.62 -7.72
CA ARG A 141 11.28 -8.32 -8.20
C ARG A 141 11.33 -7.66 -9.58
N LYS A 142 10.26 -7.70 -10.34
CA LYS A 142 10.13 -7.04 -11.66
C LYS A 142 9.81 -5.54 -11.54
N HIS A 143 9.41 -5.09 -10.35
CA HIS A 143 8.96 -3.73 -10.10
C HIS A 143 10.03 -2.90 -9.40
N ALA A 144 10.03 -1.59 -9.66
CA ALA A 144 10.96 -0.64 -9.04
C ALA A 144 10.80 -0.67 -7.51
N PRO A 145 11.88 -0.87 -6.72
CA PRO A 145 11.80 -0.88 -5.27
C PRO A 145 11.37 0.46 -4.68
N ASN A 146 11.79 1.57 -5.30
CA ASN A 146 11.45 2.94 -4.96
C ASN A 146 10.92 3.63 -6.23
N PRO A 147 9.58 3.62 -6.45
CA PRO A 147 8.99 4.17 -7.67
C PRO A 147 9.14 5.70 -7.76
N ASP A 148 9.69 6.19 -8.86
CA ASP A 148 9.84 7.63 -9.10
C ASP A 148 8.55 8.22 -9.72
N PHE A 149 7.76 8.89 -8.90
CA PHE A 149 6.56 9.62 -9.31
C PHE A 149 6.70 11.12 -9.03
N ARG A 150 5.95 11.96 -9.75
CA ARG A 150 6.05 13.43 -9.68
C ARG A 150 4.86 14.11 -9.01
N GLN A 151 3.80 13.38 -8.78
CA GLN A 151 2.58 13.87 -8.17
C GLN A 151 2.81 14.28 -6.71
N PRO A 152 2.16 15.34 -6.21
CA PRO A 152 2.18 15.67 -4.79
C PRO A 152 1.75 14.48 -3.93
N ALA A 153 2.53 14.17 -2.90
CA ALA A 153 2.24 13.07 -2.00
C ALA A 153 2.39 13.47 -0.53
N ARG A 154 1.57 12.86 0.33
CA ARG A 154 1.76 12.86 1.78
C ARG A 154 2.04 11.46 2.27
N ILE A 155 3.14 11.29 2.98
CA ILE A 155 3.53 10.04 3.62
C ILE A 155 3.31 10.19 5.12
N PHE A 156 2.60 9.26 5.74
CA PHE A 156 2.44 9.13 7.19
C PHE A 156 3.10 7.83 7.64
N HIS A 157 4.03 7.90 8.59
CA HIS A 157 4.77 6.72 9.02
C HIS A 157 5.00 6.71 10.53
N GLY A 158 4.82 5.54 11.16
CA GLY A 158 5.04 5.35 12.59
C GLY A 158 6.53 5.26 12.92
N THR A 159 6.97 5.96 13.97
CA THR A 159 8.37 5.94 14.43
C THR A 159 8.78 4.60 15.04
N HIS A 160 7.81 3.79 15.50
CA HIS A 160 7.97 2.45 16.07
C HIS A 160 7.50 1.33 15.13
N ASP A 161 7.50 1.59 13.81
CA ASP A 161 7.11 0.59 12.82
C ASP A 161 8.17 -0.52 12.71
N GLU A 162 7.86 -1.70 13.25
CA GLU A 162 8.71 -2.90 13.22
C GLU A 162 8.49 -3.73 11.94
N VAL A 163 7.42 -3.45 11.19
CA VAL A 163 7.07 -4.15 9.94
C VAL A 163 7.75 -3.51 8.74
N VAL A 164 7.60 -2.19 8.60
CA VAL A 164 8.25 -1.38 7.55
C VAL A 164 9.11 -0.31 8.21
N PRO A 165 10.43 -0.43 8.24
CA PRO A 165 11.28 0.56 8.90
C PRO A 165 11.08 1.96 8.33
N ILE A 166 10.81 2.94 9.21
CA ILE A 166 10.58 4.35 8.83
C ILE A 166 11.74 4.95 8.01
N GLY A 167 12.94 4.39 8.16
CA GLY A 167 14.12 4.77 7.37
C GLY A 167 13.89 4.73 5.86
N LEU A 168 13.02 3.85 5.38
CA LEU A 168 12.66 3.76 3.96
C LEU A 168 11.86 5.01 3.51
N SER A 169 10.87 5.43 4.28
CA SER A 169 10.11 6.64 3.99
C SER A 169 10.96 7.91 4.13
N ARG A 170 11.89 7.96 5.10
CA ARG A 170 12.85 9.06 5.21
C ARG A 170 13.76 9.17 3.99
N ALA A 171 14.33 8.04 3.55
CA ALA A 171 15.17 8.00 2.35
C ALA A 171 14.39 8.37 1.09
N PHE A 172 13.15 7.88 0.99
CA PHE A 172 12.27 8.21 -0.13
C PHE A 172 11.95 9.71 -0.17
N ALA A 173 11.48 10.31 0.92
CA ALA A 173 11.15 11.72 1.00
C ALA A 173 12.37 12.63 0.76
N ALA A 174 13.55 12.23 1.22
CA ALA A 174 14.79 12.98 0.98
C ALA A 174 15.16 13.06 -0.51
N SER A 175 14.76 12.09 -1.33
CA SER A 175 15.01 12.05 -2.78
C SER A 175 13.82 12.53 -3.63
N HIS A 176 12.65 12.71 -3.03
CA HIS A 176 11.40 13.09 -3.71
C HIS A 176 10.79 14.35 -3.07
N PRO A 177 11.18 15.56 -3.51
CA PRO A 177 10.70 16.83 -2.91
C PRO A 177 9.20 17.09 -3.07
N ASN A 178 8.51 16.28 -3.86
CA ASN A 178 7.07 16.25 -4.03
C ASN A 178 6.34 15.39 -2.97
N ALA A 179 7.07 14.69 -2.10
CA ALA A 179 6.53 13.79 -1.08
C ALA A 179 6.86 14.33 0.34
N ASP A 180 5.84 14.83 1.03
CA ASP A 180 5.96 15.32 2.41
C ASP A 180 5.82 14.15 3.40
N LEU A 181 6.85 13.89 4.21
CA LEU A 181 6.81 12.87 5.27
C LEU A 181 6.37 13.49 6.60
N THR A 182 5.34 12.90 7.19
CA THR A 182 4.92 13.13 8.58
C THR A 182 5.24 11.89 9.42
N GLU A 183 6.16 12.04 10.35
CA GLU A 183 6.51 11.00 11.32
C GLU A 183 5.58 11.07 12.53
N LEU A 184 5.07 9.93 12.96
CA LEU A 184 4.06 9.83 14.00
C LEU A 184 4.50 8.84 15.09
N GLU A 185 4.18 9.14 16.33
CA GLU A 185 4.44 8.27 17.47
C GLU A 185 3.45 7.08 17.44
N SER A 186 3.76 6.09 16.60
CA SER A 186 2.89 4.94 16.31
C SER A 186 3.70 3.76 15.76
N ASP A 187 3.03 2.61 15.72
CA ASP A 187 3.47 1.39 15.05
C ASP A 187 3.06 1.37 13.56
N HIS A 188 3.19 0.20 12.91
CA HIS A 188 2.81 -0.03 11.52
C HIS A 188 1.31 0.19 11.25
N GLU A 189 0.48 -0.12 12.22
CA GLU A 189 -0.97 -0.03 12.04
C GLU A 189 -1.48 1.42 12.05
N LEU A 190 -0.78 2.36 12.67
CA LEU A 190 -1.14 3.79 12.75
C LEU A 190 -2.51 4.05 13.39
N LEU A 191 -3.04 3.10 14.18
CA LEU A 191 -4.41 3.18 14.66
C LEU A 191 -4.62 4.22 15.75
N ASN A 192 -3.62 4.43 16.60
CA ASN A 192 -3.66 5.43 17.69
C ASN A 192 -3.63 6.88 17.18
N VAL A 193 -3.21 7.09 15.93
CA VAL A 193 -3.09 8.41 15.28
C VAL A 193 -3.99 8.55 14.05
N LEU A 194 -4.88 7.58 13.82
CA LEU A 194 -5.66 7.46 12.58
C LEU A 194 -6.57 8.66 12.33
N ASP A 195 -7.22 9.19 13.36
CA ASP A 195 -8.10 10.36 13.21
C ASP A 195 -7.33 11.61 12.79
N SER A 196 -6.12 11.80 13.32
CA SER A 196 -5.21 12.88 12.92
C SER A 196 -4.77 12.73 11.46
N ILE A 197 -4.43 11.48 11.05
CA ILE A 197 -4.07 11.19 9.66
C ILE A 197 -5.23 11.50 8.71
N VAL A 198 -6.43 10.99 9.00
CA VAL A 198 -7.62 11.23 8.17
C VAL A 198 -7.93 12.73 8.09
N GLY A 199 -7.83 13.44 9.24
CA GLY A 199 -8.04 14.88 9.31
C GLY A 199 -7.07 15.71 8.45
N ALA A 200 -5.83 15.25 8.30
CA ALA A 200 -4.83 15.90 7.44
C ALA A 200 -4.91 15.43 5.97
N ALA A 201 -5.11 14.14 5.75
CA ALA A 201 -5.06 13.52 4.43
C ALA A 201 -6.27 13.86 3.56
N VAL A 202 -7.49 13.80 4.12
CA VAL A 202 -8.70 13.98 3.32
C VAL A 202 -8.82 15.41 2.75
N PRO A 203 -8.57 16.51 3.50
CA PRO A 203 -8.53 17.83 2.89
C PRO A 203 -7.49 17.98 1.77
N PHE A 204 -6.33 17.38 1.92
CA PHE A 204 -5.30 17.36 0.87
C PHE A 204 -5.79 16.65 -0.39
N LEU A 205 -6.51 15.53 -0.23
CA LEU A 205 -7.02 14.76 -1.36
C LEU A 205 -8.23 15.40 -2.05
N VAL A 206 -9.05 16.18 -1.36
CA VAL A 206 -10.29 16.74 -1.95
C VAL A 206 -10.15 18.20 -2.40
N ALA A 207 -9.02 18.85 -2.05
CA ALA A 207 -8.66 20.18 -2.58
C ALA A 207 -8.37 20.10 -4.10
#